data_747314ebc222146c3ccdf7405e4345aa
#
_entry.id   747314ebc222146c3ccdf7405e4345aa
#
_cell.length_a   1.000
_cell.length_b   1.000
_cell.length_c   1.000
_cell.angle_alpha   90.00
_cell.angle_beta   90.00
_cell.angle_gamma   90.00
#
_symmetry.space_group_name_H-M   'P 1'
#
loop_
_entity.id
_entity.type
_entity.pdbx_description
1 polymer ?
#
loop_
_entity_poly.entity_id
_entity_poly.type
_entity_poly.pdbx_seq_one_letter_code
_entity_poly.pdbx_strand_id
1 'polypeptide(L)'
;LIVIQPDFSTAAIIGLIGFMILFVGGARISHLLATGTASLLVLTPIMLMKPYRLQRILTYFYGESAGVEESYQIKQSLISLGNGGFLGLGLGNSLGKNLFLPTPHTDFIFAIIGEELGLVGTVFILSIFLFIFQRGIKIAKESMDTFGILLAIGISFNFILYGFINAAVVTGVVPTTGLSMPLISYGGSGLVINLVSIGILLNISQAKRSLIHKSGWSPRVYG
;
A
#
# COMPACT_ATOMS: atom_id res chain seq x y z
N LEU A 1 2.60 -3.27 20.54
CA LEU A 1 3.33 -1.99 20.52
C LEU A 1 2.69 -1.00 19.56
N ILE A 2 2.56 -1.29 18.25
CA ILE A 2 2.02 -0.35 17.23
C ILE A 2 0.54 -0.01 17.52
N VAL A 3 -0.26 -0.94 18.03
CA VAL A 3 -1.66 -0.70 18.42
C VAL A 3 -1.79 0.27 19.62
N ILE A 4 -0.77 0.33 20.48
CA ILE A 4 -0.70 1.26 21.61
C ILE A 4 -0.34 2.68 21.13
N GLN A 5 0.48 2.79 20.09
CA GLN A 5 0.61 4.03 19.32
C GLN A 5 -0.70 4.28 18.58
N PRO A 6 -1.16 5.52 18.40
CA PRO A 6 -2.44 5.82 17.76
C PRO A 6 -2.50 5.47 16.26
N ASP A 7 -1.71 4.52 15.79
CA ASP A 7 -1.60 4.09 14.40
C ASP A 7 -2.16 2.66 14.19
N PHE A 8 -3.49 2.59 14.18
CA PHE A 8 -4.21 1.34 13.95
C PHE A 8 -4.09 0.86 12.50
N SER A 9 -4.03 1.78 11.55
CA SER A 9 -3.99 1.46 10.12
C SER A 9 -2.71 0.71 9.75
N THR A 10 -1.56 1.20 10.20
CA THR A 10 -0.27 0.51 10.03
C THR A 10 -0.26 -0.85 10.72
N ALA A 11 -0.83 -0.96 11.92
CA ALA A 11 -0.93 -2.24 12.63
C ALA A 11 -1.77 -3.26 11.84
N ALA A 12 -2.89 -2.83 11.25
CA ALA A 12 -3.75 -3.68 10.44
C ALA A 12 -3.04 -4.18 9.17
N ILE A 13 -2.31 -3.30 8.48
CA ILE A 13 -1.55 -3.68 7.28
C ILE A 13 -0.42 -4.65 7.62
N ILE A 14 0.36 -4.40 8.67
CA ILE A 14 1.42 -5.31 9.10
C ILE A 14 0.83 -6.66 9.47
N GLY A 15 -0.31 -6.69 10.17
CA GLY A 15 -1.04 -7.91 10.45
C GLY A 15 -1.45 -8.65 9.18
N LEU A 16 -2.02 -7.95 8.21
CA LEU A 16 -2.46 -8.54 6.94
C LEU A 16 -1.27 -9.13 6.14
N ILE A 17 -0.15 -8.40 6.07
CA ILE A 17 1.07 -8.89 5.44
C ILE A 17 1.60 -10.12 6.18
N GLY A 18 1.61 -10.10 7.51
CA GLY A 18 2.01 -11.23 8.34
C GLY A 18 1.15 -12.47 8.08
N PHE A 19 -0.18 -12.32 8.03
CA PHE A 19 -1.11 -13.40 7.67
C PHE A 19 -0.85 -13.94 6.27
N MET A 20 -0.58 -13.06 5.30
CA MET A 20 -0.25 -13.47 3.93
C MET A 20 1.05 -14.28 3.88
N ILE A 21 2.08 -13.85 4.60
CA ILE A 21 3.36 -14.56 4.66
C ILE A 21 3.17 -15.94 5.32
N LEU A 22 2.42 -16.03 6.42
CA LEU A 22 2.11 -17.30 7.07
C LEU A 22 1.31 -18.23 6.14
N PHE A 23 0.34 -17.71 5.41
CA PHE A 23 -0.45 -18.48 4.44
C PHE A 23 0.43 -19.07 3.35
N VAL A 24 1.29 -18.26 2.75
CA VAL A 24 2.23 -18.72 1.71
C VAL A 24 3.30 -19.66 2.29
N GLY A 25 3.70 -19.46 3.55
CA GLY A 25 4.60 -20.33 4.28
C GLY A 25 4.02 -21.71 4.64
N GLY A 26 2.76 -21.98 4.25
CA GLY A 26 2.11 -23.29 4.44
C GLY A 26 1.41 -23.45 5.80
N ALA A 27 1.12 -22.36 6.52
CA ALA A 27 0.34 -22.43 7.75
C ALA A 27 -1.06 -22.98 7.46
N ARG A 28 -1.57 -23.85 8.34
CA ARG A 28 -2.92 -24.41 8.19
C ARG A 28 -3.97 -23.32 8.25
N ILE A 29 -4.91 -23.33 7.31
CA ILE A 29 -6.00 -22.35 7.23
C ILE A 29 -6.78 -22.26 8.55
N SER A 30 -6.97 -23.39 9.26
CA SER A 30 -7.61 -23.41 10.56
C SER A 30 -6.89 -22.57 11.62
N HIS A 31 -5.54 -22.60 11.63
CA HIS A 31 -4.75 -21.77 12.55
C HIS A 31 -4.82 -20.29 12.15
N LEU A 32 -4.80 -19.99 10.85
CA LEU A 32 -4.95 -18.62 10.36
C LEU A 32 -6.34 -18.05 10.72
N LEU A 33 -7.40 -18.83 10.52
CA LEU A 33 -8.74 -18.41 10.93
C LEU A 33 -8.84 -18.22 12.44
N ALA A 34 -8.31 -19.15 13.25
CA ALA A 34 -8.33 -19.04 14.70
C ALA A 34 -7.54 -17.81 15.20
N THR A 35 -6.34 -17.57 14.67
CA THR A 35 -5.55 -16.38 15.04
C THR A 35 -6.16 -15.09 14.50
N GLY A 36 -6.77 -15.11 13.31
CA GLY A 36 -7.48 -13.99 12.73
C GLY A 36 -8.71 -13.60 13.54
N THR A 37 -9.55 -14.56 13.91
CA THR A 37 -10.72 -14.31 14.77
C THR A 37 -10.32 -13.87 16.17
N ALA A 38 -9.32 -14.49 16.78
CA ALA A 38 -8.78 -14.06 18.07
C ALA A 38 -8.24 -12.62 18.01
N SER A 39 -7.50 -12.28 16.94
CA SER A 39 -7.01 -10.91 16.73
C SER A 39 -8.13 -9.90 16.58
N LEU A 40 -9.18 -10.22 15.82
CA LEU A 40 -10.36 -9.36 15.67
C LEU A 40 -11.09 -9.16 17.01
N LEU A 41 -11.30 -10.22 17.78
CA LEU A 41 -11.95 -10.14 19.10
C LEU A 41 -11.17 -9.24 20.08
N VAL A 42 -9.84 -9.25 20.03
CA VAL A 42 -8.99 -8.41 20.89
C VAL A 42 -8.89 -6.98 20.34
N LEU A 43 -8.74 -6.81 19.04
CA LEU A 43 -8.49 -5.49 18.43
C LEU A 43 -9.77 -4.66 18.35
N THR A 44 -10.94 -5.27 18.15
CA THR A 44 -12.21 -4.53 18.04
C THR A 44 -12.54 -3.72 19.29
N PRO A 45 -12.49 -4.25 20.54
CA PRO A 45 -12.69 -3.44 21.73
C PRO A 45 -11.66 -2.31 21.86
N ILE A 46 -10.38 -2.60 21.59
CA ILE A 46 -9.29 -1.61 21.66
C ILE A 46 -9.53 -0.48 20.64
N MET A 47 -10.07 -0.82 19.48
CA MET A 47 -10.43 0.15 18.46
C MET A 47 -11.58 1.07 18.92
N LEU A 48 -12.62 0.49 19.53
CA LEU A 48 -13.82 1.20 19.99
C LEU A 48 -13.59 2.05 21.25
N MET A 49 -12.58 1.72 22.07
CA MET A 49 -12.25 2.49 23.29
C MET A 49 -11.74 3.90 23.03
N LYS A 50 -11.28 4.21 21.82
CA LYS A 50 -10.79 5.56 21.48
C LYS A 50 -11.85 6.33 20.67
N PRO A 51 -12.41 7.43 21.21
CA PRO A 51 -13.47 8.20 20.55
C PRO A 51 -13.08 8.67 19.16
N TYR A 52 -11.83 9.07 18.95
CA TYR A 52 -11.27 9.51 17.69
C TYR A 52 -11.39 8.43 16.57
N ARG A 53 -11.16 7.14 16.90
CA ARG A 53 -11.27 6.05 15.90
C ARG A 53 -12.71 5.76 15.53
N LEU A 54 -13.58 5.78 16.53
CA LEU A 54 -15.01 5.64 16.32
C LEU A 54 -15.54 6.78 15.45
N GLN A 55 -15.08 8.00 15.70
CA GLN A 55 -15.45 9.18 14.92
C GLN A 55 -15.07 9.04 13.45
N ARG A 56 -13.88 8.50 13.11
CA ARG A 56 -13.50 8.21 11.72
C ARG A 56 -14.48 7.27 11.00
N ILE A 57 -14.89 6.22 11.68
CA ILE A 57 -15.85 5.26 11.13
C ILE A 57 -17.22 5.92 10.96
N LEU A 58 -17.68 6.65 11.97
CA LEU A 58 -18.95 7.36 11.92
C LEU A 58 -18.96 8.43 10.81
N THR A 59 -17.89 9.18 10.65
CA THR A 59 -17.74 10.15 9.57
C THR A 59 -17.82 9.49 8.20
N TYR A 60 -17.24 8.32 8.04
CA TYR A 60 -17.31 7.57 6.78
C TYR A 60 -18.75 7.15 6.43
N PHE A 61 -19.54 6.69 7.42
CA PHE A 61 -20.92 6.22 7.19
C PHE A 61 -21.97 7.34 7.20
N TYR A 62 -21.80 8.34 8.04
CA TYR A 62 -22.79 9.40 8.30
C TYR A 62 -22.39 10.77 7.73
N GLY A 63 -21.24 10.90 7.09
CA GLY A 63 -20.80 12.12 6.42
C GLY A 63 -20.52 13.30 7.38
N GLU A 64 -20.87 14.50 6.93
CA GLU A 64 -20.56 15.77 7.64
C GLU A 64 -21.16 15.87 9.05
N SER A 65 -22.17 15.07 9.37
CA SER A 65 -22.83 15.09 10.67
C SER A 65 -21.96 14.57 11.82
N ALA A 66 -20.90 13.81 11.55
CA ALA A 66 -20.10 13.09 12.56
C ALA A 66 -18.69 13.63 12.78
N GLY A 67 -18.12 14.39 11.85
CA GLY A 67 -16.76 14.96 11.99
C GLY A 67 -16.39 15.85 10.81
N VAL A 68 -16.08 17.10 11.09
CA VAL A 68 -15.93 18.14 10.08
C VAL A 68 -14.62 17.99 9.27
N GLU A 69 -13.52 17.64 9.92
CA GLU A 69 -12.19 17.72 9.29
C GLU A 69 -11.89 16.55 8.34
N GLU A 70 -12.23 15.33 8.72
CA GLU A 70 -11.96 14.13 7.91
C GLU A 70 -12.92 14.03 6.70
N SER A 71 -14.18 14.43 6.87
CA SER A 71 -15.15 14.57 5.79
C SER A 71 -14.70 15.62 4.77
N TYR A 72 -14.14 16.74 5.26
CA TYR A 72 -13.58 17.79 4.41
C TYR A 72 -12.40 17.28 3.56
N GLN A 73 -11.46 16.51 4.14
CA GLN A 73 -10.32 15.96 3.42
C GLN A 73 -10.74 15.04 2.26
N ILE A 74 -11.67 14.11 2.51
CA ILE A 74 -12.19 13.20 1.48
C ILE A 74 -12.92 14.00 0.40
N LYS A 75 -13.76 14.96 0.79
CA LYS A 75 -14.50 15.81 -0.16
C LYS A 75 -13.55 16.60 -1.06
N GLN A 76 -12.51 17.20 -0.49
CA GLN A 76 -11.51 17.94 -1.26
C GLN A 76 -10.69 17.02 -2.19
N SER A 77 -10.34 15.81 -1.74
CA SER A 77 -9.65 14.85 -2.60
C SER A 77 -10.51 14.41 -3.79
N LEU A 78 -11.80 14.20 -3.60
CA LEU A 78 -12.74 13.87 -4.68
C LEU A 78 -12.94 15.03 -5.65
N ILE A 79 -12.98 16.28 -5.14
CA ILE A 79 -13.05 17.49 -5.99
C ILE A 79 -11.77 17.60 -6.84
N SER A 80 -10.60 17.41 -6.25
CA SER A 80 -9.33 17.42 -6.99
C SER A 80 -9.29 16.35 -8.07
N LEU A 81 -9.69 15.10 -7.75
CA LEU A 81 -9.81 14.03 -8.76
C LEU A 81 -10.80 14.40 -9.88
N GLY A 82 -11.94 14.99 -9.53
CA GLY A 82 -12.95 15.45 -10.49
C GLY A 82 -12.43 16.55 -11.41
N ASN A 83 -11.70 17.52 -10.87
CA ASN A 83 -11.08 18.61 -11.63
C ASN A 83 -10.06 18.09 -12.66
N GLY A 84 -9.35 17.01 -12.36
CA GLY A 84 -8.37 16.43 -13.26
C GLY A 84 -8.97 15.79 -14.51
N GLY A 85 -10.21 15.31 -14.45
CA GLY A 85 -10.84 14.66 -15.59
C GLY A 85 -10.00 13.53 -16.19
N PHE A 86 -9.98 13.40 -17.52
CA PHE A 86 -9.23 12.34 -18.20
C PHE A 86 -7.74 12.63 -18.34
N LEU A 87 -7.34 13.86 -18.68
CA LEU A 87 -5.96 14.23 -19.04
C LEU A 87 -5.25 15.10 -18.00
N GLY A 88 -5.97 15.54 -16.98
CA GLY A 88 -5.43 16.43 -15.93
C GLY A 88 -5.35 17.89 -16.34
N LEU A 89 -5.06 18.74 -15.34
CA LEU A 89 -4.88 20.20 -15.53
C LEU A 89 -3.44 20.56 -15.95
N GLY A 90 -2.55 19.56 -16.02
CA GLY A 90 -1.12 19.74 -16.28
C GLY A 90 -0.29 19.79 -14.99
N LEU A 91 0.97 19.41 -15.11
CA LEU A 91 1.92 19.36 -13.98
C LEU A 91 2.08 20.75 -13.35
N GLY A 92 1.99 20.82 -12.05
CA GLY A 92 2.15 22.04 -11.26
C GLY A 92 0.87 22.89 -11.12
N ASN A 93 -0.21 22.58 -11.85
CA ASN A 93 -1.44 23.37 -11.88
C ASN A 93 -2.52 22.88 -10.90
N SER A 94 -2.18 22.02 -9.96
CA SER A 94 -3.12 21.57 -8.93
C SER A 94 -3.54 22.73 -8.03
N LEU A 95 -4.84 22.99 -7.94
CA LEU A 95 -5.46 23.95 -7.03
C LEU A 95 -5.53 23.37 -5.61
N GLY A 96 -5.77 22.06 -5.49
CA GLY A 96 -5.82 21.36 -4.21
C GLY A 96 -4.53 21.43 -3.42
N LYS A 97 -3.38 21.44 -4.11
CA LYS A 97 -2.05 21.55 -3.52
C LYS A 97 -1.84 22.85 -2.75
N ASN A 98 -2.40 23.97 -3.23
CA ASN A 98 -2.05 25.32 -2.74
C ASN A 98 -3.01 25.83 -1.66
N LEU A 99 -4.27 25.35 -1.56
CA LEU A 99 -5.27 26.05 -0.77
C LEU A 99 -6.22 25.14 0.05
N PHE A 100 -6.39 23.86 -0.26
CA PHE A 100 -7.55 23.10 0.23
C PHE A 100 -7.28 21.76 0.89
N LEU A 101 -6.13 21.10 0.64
CA LEU A 101 -5.83 19.78 1.20
C LEU A 101 -4.86 19.92 2.38
N PRO A 102 -5.24 19.50 3.59
CA PRO A 102 -4.29 19.26 4.67
C PRO A 102 -3.36 18.10 4.25
N THR A 103 -2.06 18.22 4.50
CA THR A 103 -1.04 17.18 4.15
C THR A 103 -1.07 16.69 2.69
N PRO A 104 -1.08 17.60 1.69
CA PRO A 104 -1.26 17.21 0.29
C PRO A 104 -0.10 16.37 -0.26
N HIS A 105 1.10 16.52 0.29
CA HIS A 105 2.33 15.85 -0.19
C HIS A 105 2.58 14.47 0.43
N THR A 106 1.79 14.05 1.41
CA THR A 106 1.93 12.78 2.12
C THR A 106 0.79 11.83 1.80
N ASP A 107 -0.33 11.96 2.49
CA ASP A 107 -1.40 10.96 2.49
C ASP A 107 -2.36 11.13 1.30
N PHE A 108 -2.48 12.35 0.77
CA PHE A 108 -3.37 12.71 -0.34
C PHE A 108 -2.64 13.01 -1.66
N ILE A 109 -1.37 12.56 -1.79
CA ILE A 109 -0.58 12.77 -3.01
C ILE A 109 -1.28 12.19 -4.26
N PHE A 110 -2.02 11.10 -4.13
CA PHE A 110 -2.76 10.49 -5.22
C PHE A 110 -3.88 11.40 -5.77
N ALA A 111 -4.50 12.24 -4.90
CA ALA A 111 -5.46 13.25 -5.34
C ALA A 111 -4.80 14.30 -6.23
N ILE A 112 -3.60 14.76 -5.84
CA ILE A 112 -2.83 15.74 -6.62
C ILE A 112 -2.43 15.14 -7.98
N ILE A 113 -1.95 13.90 -7.99
CA ILE A 113 -1.63 13.19 -9.24
C ILE A 113 -2.86 13.10 -10.13
N GLY A 114 -4.03 12.80 -9.55
CA GLY A 114 -5.28 12.75 -10.29
C GLY A 114 -5.71 14.11 -10.82
N GLU A 115 -5.48 15.20 -10.09
CA GLU A 115 -5.78 16.56 -10.55
C GLU A 115 -4.82 17.00 -11.67
N GLU A 116 -3.51 16.74 -11.53
CA GLU A 116 -2.49 17.19 -12.49
C GLU A 116 -2.41 16.30 -13.74
N LEU A 117 -2.49 14.98 -13.59
CA LEU A 117 -2.34 14.01 -14.68
C LEU A 117 -3.64 13.31 -15.11
N GLY A 118 -4.73 13.58 -14.42
CA GLY A 118 -6.04 13.01 -14.72
C GLY A 118 -6.12 11.50 -14.45
N LEU A 119 -7.17 10.89 -15.02
CA LEU A 119 -7.41 9.45 -14.93
C LEU A 119 -6.24 8.64 -15.53
N VAL A 120 -5.65 9.11 -16.62
CA VAL A 120 -4.52 8.44 -17.28
C VAL A 120 -3.34 8.34 -16.32
N GLY A 121 -3.01 9.42 -15.59
CA GLY A 121 -1.92 9.43 -14.61
C GLY A 121 -2.17 8.52 -13.43
N THR A 122 -3.39 8.53 -12.87
CA THR A 122 -3.74 7.67 -11.75
C THR A 122 -3.70 6.18 -12.11
N VAL A 123 -4.25 5.80 -13.27
CA VAL A 123 -4.19 4.42 -13.78
C VAL A 123 -2.74 4.00 -14.06
N PHE A 124 -1.93 4.88 -14.61
CA PHE A 124 -0.51 4.61 -14.85
C PHE A 124 0.24 4.32 -13.54
N ILE A 125 0.05 5.13 -12.51
CA ILE A 125 0.68 4.92 -11.20
C ILE A 125 0.23 3.57 -10.58
N LEU A 126 -1.06 3.27 -10.57
CA LEU A 126 -1.56 1.99 -10.06
C LEU A 126 -1.03 0.80 -10.88
N SER A 127 -0.86 0.98 -12.18
CA SER A 127 -0.26 -0.04 -13.05
C SER A 127 1.21 -0.31 -12.70
N ILE A 128 1.97 0.70 -12.28
CA ILE A 128 3.35 0.51 -11.78
C ILE A 128 3.35 -0.35 -10.51
N PHE A 129 2.47 -0.09 -9.54
CA PHE A 129 2.38 -0.93 -8.34
C PHE A 129 1.99 -2.37 -8.67
N LEU A 130 1.05 -2.55 -9.59
CA LEU A 130 0.66 -3.87 -10.07
C LEU A 130 1.83 -4.58 -10.78
N PHE A 131 2.59 -3.86 -11.59
CA PHE A 131 3.79 -4.39 -12.25
C PHE A 131 4.87 -4.81 -11.23
N ILE A 132 5.15 -3.99 -10.22
CA ILE A 132 6.09 -4.33 -9.14
C ILE A 132 5.63 -5.62 -8.45
N PHE A 133 4.33 -5.71 -8.11
CA PHE A 133 3.75 -6.90 -7.50
C PHE A 133 3.91 -8.14 -8.37
N GLN A 134 3.53 -8.08 -9.65
CA GLN A 134 3.66 -9.20 -10.59
C GLN A 134 5.11 -9.66 -10.75
N ARG A 135 6.05 -8.71 -10.82
CA ARG A 135 7.49 -9.00 -10.88
C ARG A 135 7.99 -9.64 -9.61
N GLY A 136 7.56 -9.14 -8.44
CA GLY A 136 7.91 -9.73 -7.16
C GLY A 136 7.40 -11.16 -6.99
N ILE A 137 6.17 -11.45 -7.41
CA ILE A 137 5.65 -12.83 -7.43
C ILE A 137 6.46 -13.72 -8.38
N LYS A 138 6.86 -13.21 -9.54
CA LYS A 138 7.74 -13.96 -10.45
C LYS A 138 9.09 -14.24 -9.79
N ILE A 139 9.72 -13.28 -9.15
CA ILE A 139 10.97 -13.44 -8.42
C ILE A 139 10.82 -14.49 -7.32
N ALA A 140 9.74 -14.44 -6.55
CA ALA A 140 9.43 -15.42 -5.52
C ALA A 140 9.33 -16.85 -6.09
N LYS A 141 8.59 -17.04 -7.19
CA LYS A 141 8.46 -18.35 -7.86
C LYS A 141 9.78 -18.88 -8.38
N GLU A 142 10.69 -18.02 -8.74
CA GLU A 142 12.00 -18.39 -9.28
C GLU A 142 13.08 -18.55 -8.20
N SER A 143 12.81 -18.15 -6.96
CA SER A 143 13.73 -18.31 -5.83
C SER A 143 13.82 -19.78 -5.40
N MET A 144 15.03 -20.23 -5.06
CA MET A 144 15.28 -21.60 -4.58
C MET A 144 15.26 -21.71 -3.05
N ASP A 145 15.27 -20.56 -2.36
CA ASP A 145 15.29 -20.49 -0.91
C ASP A 145 13.94 -20.03 -0.36
N THR A 146 13.43 -20.76 0.63
CA THR A 146 12.15 -20.47 1.27
C THR A 146 12.11 -19.08 1.87
N PHE A 147 13.22 -18.62 2.47
CA PHE A 147 13.31 -17.27 3.02
C PHE A 147 13.18 -16.21 1.93
N GLY A 148 13.90 -16.39 0.82
CA GLY A 148 13.80 -15.51 -0.35
C GLY A 148 12.41 -15.46 -0.96
N ILE A 149 11.69 -16.60 -1.03
CA ILE A 149 10.30 -16.66 -1.48
C ILE A 149 9.40 -15.79 -0.60
N LEU A 150 9.43 -16.03 0.71
CA LEU A 150 8.56 -15.33 1.66
C LEU A 150 8.87 -13.83 1.72
N LEU A 151 10.15 -13.48 1.68
CA LEU A 151 10.60 -12.08 1.69
C LEU A 151 10.17 -11.35 0.41
N ALA A 152 10.35 -11.96 -0.76
CA ALA A 152 9.92 -11.37 -2.03
C ALA A 152 8.41 -11.15 -2.09
N ILE A 153 7.61 -12.11 -1.59
CA ILE A 153 6.15 -11.98 -1.51
C ILE A 153 5.78 -10.87 -0.52
N GLY A 154 6.38 -10.85 0.67
CA GLY A 154 6.08 -9.84 1.70
C GLY A 154 6.34 -8.42 1.20
N ILE A 155 7.51 -8.18 0.59
CA ILE A 155 7.86 -6.88 0.02
C ILE A 155 6.88 -6.48 -1.10
N SER A 156 6.59 -7.40 -2.01
CA SER A 156 5.72 -7.13 -3.16
C SER A 156 4.29 -6.81 -2.72
N PHE A 157 3.80 -7.55 -1.71
CA PHE A 157 2.49 -7.34 -1.14
C PHE A 157 2.40 -6.02 -0.38
N ASN A 158 3.48 -5.62 0.31
CA ASN A 158 3.57 -4.32 0.95
C ASN A 158 3.38 -3.17 -0.06
N PHE A 159 4.11 -3.18 -1.17
CA PHE A 159 3.99 -2.14 -2.20
C PHE A 159 2.58 -2.02 -2.78
N ILE A 160 1.96 -3.15 -3.16
CA ILE A 160 0.62 -3.11 -3.76
C ILE A 160 -0.43 -2.68 -2.74
N LEU A 161 -0.37 -3.18 -1.50
CA LEU A 161 -1.33 -2.80 -0.45
C LEU A 161 -1.29 -1.30 -0.15
N TYR A 162 -0.11 -0.74 0.14
CA TYR A 162 0.00 0.67 0.44
C TYR A 162 -0.44 1.55 -0.73
N GLY A 163 -0.05 1.21 -1.97
CA GLY A 163 -0.46 1.95 -3.16
C GLY A 163 -1.97 1.93 -3.38
N PHE A 164 -2.59 0.76 -3.29
CA PHE A 164 -4.03 0.62 -3.53
C PHE A 164 -4.88 1.13 -2.37
N ILE A 165 -4.45 0.96 -1.12
CA ILE A 165 -5.16 1.53 0.03
C ILE A 165 -5.12 3.06 0.00
N ASN A 166 -3.97 3.67 -0.33
CA ASN A 166 -3.90 5.11 -0.50
C ASN A 166 -4.87 5.61 -1.58
N ALA A 167 -4.90 4.95 -2.74
CA ALA A 167 -5.86 5.26 -3.79
C ALA A 167 -7.33 5.08 -3.32
N ALA A 168 -7.64 4.01 -2.58
CA ALA A 168 -8.97 3.75 -2.04
C ALA A 168 -9.42 4.79 -1.00
N VAL A 169 -8.50 5.30 -0.18
CA VAL A 169 -8.76 6.41 0.76
C VAL A 169 -9.08 7.69 0.01
N VAL A 170 -8.25 8.06 -0.96
CA VAL A 170 -8.42 9.28 -1.75
C VAL A 170 -9.70 9.26 -2.58
N THR A 171 -10.12 8.10 -3.05
CA THR A 171 -11.40 7.91 -3.76
C THR A 171 -12.60 7.73 -2.83
N GLY A 172 -12.41 7.79 -1.51
CA GLY A 172 -13.49 7.66 -0.53
C GLY A 172 -14.07 6.26 -0.39
N VAL A 173 -13.40 5.22 -0.95
CA VAL A 173 -13.82 3.81 -0.82
C VAL A 173 -13.51 3.23 0.56
N VAL A 174 -12.49 3.77 1.23
CA VAL A 174 -12.04 3.37 2.56
C VAL A 174 -11.88 4.61 3.43
N PRO A 175 -12.15 4.54 4.75
CA PRO A 175 -11.92 5.65 5.67
C PRO A 175 -10.46 6.13 5.64
N THR A 176 -10.21 7.37 6.02
CA THR A 176 -8.86 7.95 6.10
C THR A 176 -7.95 7.14 7.00
N THR A 177 -6.78 6.74 6.47
CA THR A 177 -5.84 5.84 7.17
C THR A 177 -4.53 6.50 7.59
N GLY A 178 -4.16 7.63 6.98
CA GLY A 178 -2.87 8.27 7.24
C GLY A 178 -1.68 7.51 6.62
N LEU A 179 -1.92 6.67 5.61
CA LEU A 179 -0.89 5.86 4.99
C LEU A 179 -0.32 6.55 3.76
N SER A 180 0.97 6.81 3.77
CA SER A 180 1.67 7.40 2.64
C SER A 180 1.88 6.40 1.51
N MET A 181 1.80 6.88 0.25
CA MET A 181 2.02 6.06 -0.95
C MET A 181 3.52 5.79 -1.13
N PRO A 182 3.96 4.51 -1.19
CA PRO A 182 5.37 4.17 -1.33
C PRO A 182 6.00 4.80 -2.57
N LEU A 183 7.27 5.24 -2.46
CA LEU A 183 8.08 5.84 -3.53
C LEU A 183 7.59 7.21 -4.06
N ILE A 184 6.37 7.60 -3.76
CA ILE A 184 5.74 8.81 -4.33
C ILE A 184 5.50 9.87 -3.26
N SER A 185 4.95 9.48 -2.09
CA SER A 185 4.72 10.42 -1.00
C SER A 185 6.01 11.00 -0.46
N TYR A 186 5.96 12.26 -0.06
CA TYR A 186 7.06 12.92 0.60
C TYR A 186 7.39 12.26 1.95
N GLY A 187 8.65 11.81 2.12
CA GLY A 187 9.11 11.18 3.35
C GLY A 187 10.49 10.53 3.18
N GLY A 188 11.54 11.18 3.69
CA GLY A 188 12.92 10.72 3.49
C GLY A 188 13.18 9.30 4.02
N SER A 189 12.77 9.00 5.25
CA SER A 189 12.95 7.67 5.84
C SER A 189 12.15 6.59 5.11
N GLY A 190 10.91 6.89 4.72
CA GLY A 190 10.06 5.98 3.96
C GLY A 190 10.65 5.65 2.58
N LEU A 191 11.18 6.67 1.89
CA LEU A 191 11.81 6.49 0.59
C LEU A 191 13.03 5.57 0.68
N VAL A 192 13.91 5.78 1.67
CA VAL A 192 15.11 4.93 1.88
C VAL A 192 14.70 3.47 2.11
N ILE A 193 13.73 3.22 3.00
CA ILE A 193 13.25 1.85 3.29
C ILE A 193 12.65 1.21 2.04
N ASN A 194 11.88 1.96 1.24
CA ASN A 194 11.29 1.46 0.00
C ASN A 194 12.37 1.11 -1.04
N LEU A 195 13.41 1.94 -1.19
CA LEU A 195 14.54 1.68 -2.09
C LEU A 195 15.35 0.46 -1.63
N VAL A 196 15.61 0.31 -0.32
CA VAL A 196 16.24 -0.88 0.24
C VAL A 196 15.40 -2.12 -0.07
N SER A 197 14.09 -2.05 0.09
CA SER A 197 13.18 -3.17 -0.22
C SER A 197 13.25 -3.59 -1.69
N ILE A 198 13.31 -2.63 -2.62
CA ILE A 198 13.53 -2.91 -4.04
C ILE A 198 14.91 -3.52 -4.27
N GLY A 199 15.96 -3.01 -3.61
CA GLY A 199 17.31 -3.58 -3.67
C GLY A 199 17.34 -5.04 -3.23
N ILE A 200 16.61 -5.40 -2.17
CA ILE A 200 16.47 -6.78 -1.72
C ILE A 200 15.76 -7.64 -2.77
N LEU A 201 14.67 -7.17 -3.38
CA LEU A 201 13.99 -7.89 -4.46
C LEU A 201 14.92 -8.15 -5.64
N LEU A 202 15.72 -7.16 -6.04
CA LEU A 202 16.71 -7.30 -7.10
C LEU A 202 17.79 -8.32 -6.72
N ASN A 203 18.27 -8.31 -5.48
CA ASN A 203 19.26 -9.29 -4.99
C ASN A 203 18.71 -10.71 -5.07
N ILE A 204 17.48 -10.96 -4.59
CA ILE A 204 16.83 -12.28 -4.70
C ILE A 204 16.72 -12.72 -6.15
N SER A 205 16.39 -11.80 -7.07
CA SER A 205 16.28 -12.12 -8.50
C SER A 205 17.61 -12.53 -9.14
N GLN A 206 18.73 -12.05 -8.62
CA GLN A 206 20.06 -12.37 -9.14
C GLN A 206 20.62 -13.69 -8.59
N ALA A 207 20.16 -14.13 -7.41
CA ALA A 207 20.66 -15.35 -6.77
C ALA A 207 20.55 -16.60 -7.68
N LYS A 208 19.47 -16.72 -8.44
CA LYS A 208 19.29 -17.78 -9.44
C LYS A 208 20.30 -17.71 -10.58
N ARG A 209 20.59 -16.51 -11.09
CA ARG A 209 21.55 -16.31 -12.18
C ARG A 209 22.98 -16.74 -11.80
N SER A 210 23.38 -16.44 -10.57
CA SER A 210 24.72 -16.77 -10.07
C SER A 210 24.91 -18.29 -9.92
N LEU A 211 23.88 -19.04 -9.54
CA LEU A 211 23.93 -20.49 -9.40
C LEU A 211 24.01 -21.19 -10.77
N ILE A 212 23.24 -20.73 -11.77
CA ILE A 212 23.31 -21.24 -13.14
C ILE A 212 24.69 -20.99 -13.74
N HIS A 213 25.29 -19.85 -13.48
CA HIS A 213 26.62 -19.50 -14.00
C HIS A 213 27.73 -20.30 -13.31
N LYS A 214 27.60 -20.60 -12.01
CA LYS A 214 28.55 -21.46 -11.25
C LYS A 214 28.43 -22.95 -11.59
N SER A 215 27.25 -23.41 -12.00
CA SER A 215 27.04 -24.84 -12.35
C SER A 215 27.52 -25.23 -13.77
N GLY A 216 27.99 -24.27 -14.57
CA GLY A 216 28.43 -24.54 -15.97
C GLY A 216 27.36 -25.11 -16.89
N TRP A 217 26.10 -25.09 -16.45
CA TRP A 217 24.98 -25.62 -17.22
C TRP A 217 24.55 -24.65 -18.32
N SER A 218 24.99 -24.91 -19.55
CA SER A 218 24.39 -24.28 -20.73
C SER A 218 23.20 -25.12 -21.15
N PRO A 219 21.99 -24.56 -21.35
CA PRO A 219 20.92 -25.33 -21.99
C PRO A 219 21.36 -25.67 -23.39
N ARG A 220 21.54 -26.97 -23.69
CA ARG A 220 21.69 -27.44 -25.09
C ARG A 220 20.40 -27.09 -25.80
N VAL A 221 20.49 -26.15 -26.72
CA VAL A 221 19.44 -25.91 -27.72
C VAL A 221 19.50 -27.15 -28.64
N TYR A 222 18.58 -28.07 -28.47
CA TYR A 222 18.32 -29.09 -29.49
C TYR A 222 17.61 -28.37 -30.63
N GLY A 223 18.33 -28.27 -31.78
CA GLY A 223 17.79 -27.85 -33.07
C GLY A 223 16.82 -28.92 -33.64
#